data_a1ac77c490db8e0b49e61a3452595c01
#
_entry.id   a1ac77c490db8e0b49e61a3452595c01
#
_cell.length_a   1.000
_cell.length_b   1.000
_cell.length_c   1.000
_cell.angle_alpha   90.00
_cell.angle_beta   90.00
_cell.angle_gamma   90.00
#
_symmetry.space_group_name_H-M   'P 1'
#
loop_
_entity.id
_entity.type
_entity.pdbx_description
1 polymer ?
#
loop_
_entity_poly.entity_id
_entity_poly.type
_entity_poly.pdbx_seq_one_letter_code
_entity_poly.pdbx_strand_id
1 'polypeptide(L)'
;NQKGYTPLNELKQKGLTPLTIETFKNAAQQGAIILDTRPATTFTTGFIPSSIFIGLEGRFAEWAGALLPFNQSIILVTEPGAEEASLVRLTRVGFEKIHGYLEGGFQTWLNAGEPTDMVIDVEADELCMDIPHDPRLTIVDVRKEGEFAEGHLKSAINLPLSEMTDVAEIAQFNESQNLYIHCAGGYRSVIAASIFKKHGFHNLRNVLGGWGSISKLKNVQVVKETAALN
;
A
#
# COMPACT_ATOMS: atom_id res chain seq x y z
N ASN A 1 -5.79 24.93 -20.96
CA ASN A 1 -5.01 23.78 -21.50
C ASN A 1 -4.14 24.22 -22.69
N GLN A 2 -3.02 24.90 -22.43
CA GLN A 2 -2.07 25.31 -23.49
C GLN A 2 -0.75 24.50 -23.48
N LYS A 3 -0.59 23.53 -22.61
CA LYS A 3 0.53 22.56 -22.69
C LYS A 3 -0.06 21.20 -23.03
N GLY A 4 0.21 20.72 -24.26
CA GLY A 4 -0.13 19.36 -24.67
C GLY A 4 0.53 18.33 -23.75
N TYR A 5 -0.02 17.13 -23.71
CA TYR A 5 0.58 16.00 -22.96
C TYR A 5 1.97 15.66 -23.54
N THR A 6 2.90 15.33 -22.65
CA THR A 6 4.22 14.83 -23.05
C THR A 6 4.05 13.52 -23.85
N PRO A 7 4.66 13.40 -25.04
CA PRO A 7 4.56 12.18 -25.84
C PRO A 7 5.03 10.95 -25.07
N LEU A 8 4.30 9.83 -25.21
CA LEU A 8 4.59 8.59 -24.49
C LEU A 8 6.04 8.11 -24.70
N ASN A 9 6.60 8.32 -25.89
CA ASN A 9 7.99 7.94 -26.19
C ASN A 9 9.01 8.74 -25.37
N GLU A 10 8.76 10.04 -25.13
CA GLU A 10 9.62 10.84 -24.25
C GLU A 10 9.50 10.39 -22.78
N LEU A 11 8.28 10.08 -22.34
CA LEU A 11 8.05 9.56 -20.99
C LEU A 11 8.73 8.20 -20.80
N LYS A 12 8.70 7.33 -21.83
CA LYS A 12 9.42 6.05 -21.80
C LYS A 12 10.92 6.23 -21.73
N GLN A 13 11.50 7.14 -22.52
CA GLN A 13 12.95 7.40 -22.49
C GLN A 13 13.43 7.85 -21.11
N LYS A 14 12.67 8.70 -20.42
CA LYS A 14 12.99 9.19 -19.08
C LYS A 14 12.68 8.16 -17.99
N GLY A 15 11.50 7.59 -18.03
CA GLY A 15 10.98 6.71 -16.97
C GLY A 15 11.53 5.29 -17.00
N LEU A 16 12.10 4.83 -18.12
CA LEU A 16 12.80 3.54 -18.23
C LEU A 16 14.33 3.67 -18.02
N THR A 17 14.76 4.72 -17.33
CA THR A 17 16.17 4.87 -16.95
C THR A 17 16.49 3.95 -15.78
N PRO A 18 17.44 2.99 -15.92
CA PRO A 18 17.92 2.20 -14.80
C PRO A 18 18.72 3.10 -13.84
N LEU A 19 18.40 3.03 -12.56
CA LEU A 19 19.05 3.79 -11.49
C LEU A 19 19.94 2.87 -10.68
N THR A 20 21.19 3.27 -10.48
CA THR A 20 22.06 2.62 -9.48
C THR A 20 21.49 2.85 -8.08
N ILE A 21 21.87 2.04 -7.08
CA ILE A 21 21.45 2.22 -5.68
C ILE A 21 21.73 3.65 -5.21
N GLU A 22 22.89 4.19 -5.51
CA GLU A 22 23.27 5.56 -5.10
C GLU A 22 22.33 6.60 -5.71
N THR A 23 22.10 6.52 -7.02
CA THR A 23 21.21 7.46 -7.73
C THR A 23 19.77 7.32 -7.21
N PHE A 24 19.31 6.09 -6.95
CA PHE A 24 17.99 5.79 -6.40
C PHE A 24 17.83 6.39 -5.00
N LYS A 25 18.80 6.19 -4.10
CA LYS A 25 18.81 6.76 -2.74
C LYS A 25 18.80 8.29 -2.78
N ASN A 26 19.61 8.89 -3.65
CA ASN A 26 19.65 10.35 -3.82
C ASN A 26 18.30 10.89 -4.29
N ALA A 27 17.63 10.23 -5.24
CA ALA A 27 16.30 10.64 -5.68
C ALA A 27 15.26 10.53 -4.55
N ALA A 28 15.30 9.45 -3.76
CA ALA A 28 14.42 9.27 -2.60
C ALA A 28 14.65 10.37 -1.54
N GLN A 29 15.90 10.70 -1.23
CA GLN A 29 16.26 11.77 -0.30
C GLN A 29 15.83 13.15 -0.79
N GLN A 30 15.75 13.37 -2.10
CA GLN A 30 15.20 14.58 -2.71
C GLN A 30 13.68 14.61 -2.76
N GLY A 31 13.03 13.63 -2.15
CA GLY A 31 11.58 13.57 -1.99
C GLY A 31 10.83 12.82 -3.10
N ALA A 32 11.53 12.04 -3.93
CA ALA A 32 10.83 11.15 -4.85
C ALA A 32 10.09 10.05 -4.08
N ILE A 33 8.87 9.72 -4.54
CA ILE A 33 8.12 8.58 -4.01
C ILE A 33 8.77 7.30 -4.51
N ILE A 34 9.12 6.40 -3.60
CA ILE A 34 9.47 5.03 -3.94
C ILE A 34 8.15 4.27 -4.12
N LEU A 35 7.82 3.91 -5.35
CA LEU A 35 6.64 3.13 -5.67
C LEU A 35 7.03 1.68 -5.96
N ASP A 36 6.60 0.76 -5.11
CA ASP A 36 6.81 -0.67 -5.30
C ASP A 36 5.59 -1.28 -6.01
N THR A 37 5.82 -1.84 -7.18
CA THR A 37 4.78 -2.41 -8.05
C THR A 37 4.80 -3.93 -8.11
N ARG A 38 5.63 -4.59 -7.29
CA ARG A 38 5.72 -6.04 -7.19
C ARG A 38 4.42 -6.67 -6.69
N PRO A 39 4.24 -7.99 -6.74
CA PRO A 39 3.11 -8.67 -6.11
C PRO A 39 3.02 -8.40 -4.61
N ALA A 40 1.80 -8.32 -4.06
CA ALA A 40 1.58 -8.05 -2.64
C ALA A 40 2.30 -9.05 -1.72
N THR A 41 2.27 -10.33 -2.08
CA THR A 41 2.95 -11.41 -1.34
C THR A 41 4.47 -11.28 -1.33
N THR A 42 5.05 -10.73 -2.40
CA THR A 42 6.49 -10.45 -2.46
C THR A 42 6.81 -9.19 -1.65
N PHE A 43 5.96 -8.16 -1.72
CA PHE A 43 6.16 -6.93 -0.98
C PHE A 43 6.14 -7.17 0.53
N THR A 44 5.16 -7.92 1.06
CA THR A 44 5.03 -8.13 2.51
C THR A 44 6.24 -8.84 3.12
N THR A 45 6.92 -9.70 2.34
CA THR A 45 8.13 -10.41 2.82
C THR A 45 9.37 -9.52 2.91
N GLY A 46 9.39 -8.38 2.20
CA GLY A 46 10.49 -7.42 2.27
C GLY A 46 10.38 -6.31 1.24
N PHE A 47 10.62 -5.07 1.68
CA PHE A 47 10.57 -3.88 0.84
C PHE A 47 11.55 -2.80 1.30
N ILE A 48 11.79 -1.83 0.43
CA ILE A 48 12.62 -0.65 0.75
C ILE A 48 11.83 0.25 1.73
N PRO A 49 12.39 0.63 2.88
CA PRO A 49 11.70 1.49 3.84
C PRO A 49 11.13 2.76 3.19
N SER A 50 9.95 3.18 3.64
CA SER A 50 9.17 4.30 3.10
C SER A 50 8.60 4.12 1.70
N SER A 51 8.70 2.92 1.10
CA SER A 51 8.00 2.62 -0.15
C SER A 51 6.49 2.65 0.04
N ILE A 52 5.78 3.17 -0.96
CA ILE A 52 4.35 2.95 -1.11
C ILE A 52 4.18 1.76 -2.05
N PHE A 53 3.40 0.78 -1.61
CA PHE A 53 3.03 -0.37 -2.41
C PHE A 53 1.78 -0.09 -3.22
N ILE A 54 1.84 -0.32 -4.53
CA ILE A 54 0.66 -0.46 -5.39
C ILE A 54 1.02 -1.50 -6.45
N GLY A 55 0.68 -2.77 -6.21
CA GLY A 55 1.02 -3.87 -7.11
C GLY A 55 0.31 -3.77 -8.46
N LEU A 56 0.98 -4.19 -9.52
CA LEU A 56 0.40 -4.21 -10.87
C LEU A 56 -0.82 -5.12 -10.99
N GLU A 57 -0.89 -6.16 -10.18
CA GLU A 57 -2.04 -7.05 -10.10
C GLU A 57 -3.14 -6.38 -9.28
N GLY A 58 -4.27 -6.10 -9.89
CA GLY A 58 -5.40 -5.45 -9.24
C GLY A 58 -5.76 -4.10 -9.85
N ARG A 59 -6.33 -3.21 -9.04
CA ARG A 59 -6.84 -1.90 -9.49
C ARG A 59 -5.75 -0.82 -9.44
N PHE A 60 -4.59 -1.12 -10.02
CA PHE A 60 -3.40 -0.26 -9.98
C PHE A 60 -3.67 1.20 -10.35
N ALA A 61 -4.30 1.43 -11.51
CA ALA A 61 -4.55 2.78 -12.03
C ALA A 61 -5.43 3.61 -11.10
N GLU A 62 -6.45 2.97 -10.51
CA GLU A 62 -7.36 3.61 -9.56
C GLU A 62 -6.61 4.04 -8.30
N TRP A 63 -5.85 3.13 -7.70
CA TRP A 63 -5.15 3.43 -6.45
C TRP A 63 -3.97 4.36 -6.65
N ALA A 64 -3.25 4.26 -7.76
CA ALA A 64 -2.21 5.22 -8.07
C ALA A 64 -2.80 6.64 -8.21
N GLY A 65 -3.90 6.79 -8.96
CA GLY A 65 -4.57 8.08 -9.13
C GLY A 65 -5.20 8.63 -7.85
N ALA A 66 -5.65 7.76 -6.93
CA ALA A 66 -6.28 8.19 -5.68
C ALA A 66 -5.26 8.56 -4.58
N LEU A 67 -4.12 7.89 -4.54
CA LEU A 67 -3.20 7.96 -3.39
C LEU A 67 -1.91 8.74 -3.67
N LEU A 68 -1.49 8.85 -4.94
CA LEU A 68 -0.22 9.50 -5.25
C LEU A 68 -0.43 10.94 -5.77
N PRO A 69 0.35 11.90 -5.27
CA PRO A 69 0.30 13.27 -5.77
C PRO A 69 0.93 13.37 -7.17
N PHE A 70 0.20 13.93 -8.14
CA PHE A 70 0.63 14.04 -9.54
C PHE A 70 1.85 14.96 -9.76
N ASN A 71 2.12 15.85 -8.82
CA ASN A 71 3.22 16.82 -8.92
C ASN A 71 4.53 16.32 -8.33
N GLN A 72 4.54 15.16 -7.69
CA GLN A 72 5.73 14.57 -7.07
C GLN A 72 6.45 13.60 -8.01
N SER A 73 7.76 13.53 -7.88
CA SER A 73 8.60 12.58 -8.63
C SER A 73 8.40 11.15 -8.12
N ILE A 74 8.43 10.18 -9.03
CA ILE A 74 8.29 8.75 -8.73
C ILE A 74 9.53 8.01 -9.23
N ILE A 75 10.05 7.10 -8.41
CA ILE A 75 11.05 6.09 -8.75
C ILE A 75 10.47 4.71 -8.45
N LEU A 76 10.76 3.73 -9.29
CA LEU A 76 10.07 2.44 -9.28
C LEU A 76 10.93 1.33 -8.67
N VAL A 77 10.27 0.44 -7.93
CA VAL A 77 10.75 -0.90 -7.62
C VAL A 77 9.80 -1.88 -8.28
N THR A 78 10.31 -2.72 -9.16
CA THR A 78 9.49 -3.64 -9.97
C THR A 78 10.01 -5.06 -9.89
N GLU A 79 9.19 -6.03 -10.28
CA GLU A 79 9.72 -7.31 -10.71
C GLU A 79 10.53 -7.11 -12.00
N PRO A 80 11.60 -7.90 -12.22
CA PRO A 80 12.36 -7.85 -13.45
C PRO A 80 11.47 -8.07 -14.70
N GLY A 81 11.53 -7.13 -15.65
CA GLY A 81 10.72 -7.15 -16.87
C GLY A 81 9.35 -6.46 -16.74
N ALA A 82 8.98 -5.97 -15.55
CA ALA A 82 7.73 -5.25 -15.33
C ALA A 82 7.88 -3.72 -15.36
N GLU A 83 9.07 -3.20 -15.65
CA GLU A 83 9.41 -1.78 -15.62
C GLU A 83 8.55 -0.97 -16.61
N GLU A 84 8.50 -1.44 -17.86
CA GLU A 84 7.70 -0.79 -18.90
C GLU A 84 6.20 -0.85 -18.60
N ALA A 85 5.70 -1.99 -18.10
CA ALA A 85 4.30 -2.14 -17.73
C ALA A 85 3.92 -1.18 -16.58
N SER A 86 4.77 -1.03 -15.58
CA SER A 86 4.59 -0.10 -14.46
C SER A 86 4.52 1.35 -14.95
N LEU A 87 5.48 1.75 -15.76
CA LEU A 87 5.54 3.08 -16.34
C LEU A 87 4.33 3.38 -17.21
N VAL A 88 3.98 2.50 -18.15
CA VAL A 88 2.82 2.71 -19.06
C VAL A 88 1.53 2.83 -18.28
N ARG A 89 1.32 2.06 -17.23
CA ARG A 89 0.11 2.19 -16.41
C ARG A 89 0.06 3.50 -15.66
N LEU A 90 1.17 3.99 -15.11
CA LEU A 90 1.25 5.30 -14.47
C LEU A 90 1.00 6.44 -15.45
N THR A 91 1.61 6.41 -16.64
CA THR A 91 1.43 7.46 -17.65
C THR A 91 0.00 7.53 -18.16
N ARG A 92 -0.72 6.40 -18.24
CA ARG A 92 -2.15 6.36 -18.60
C ARG A 92 -3.06 7.03 -17.56
N VAL A 93 -2.63 7.08 -16.30
CA VAL A 93 -3.33 7.79 -15.22
C VAL A 93 -2.99 9.28 -15.22
N GLY A 94 -1.88 9.69 -15.88
CA GLY A 94 -1.44 11.08 -15.99
C GLY A 94 -0.16 11.40 -15.19
N PHE A 95 0.55 10.42 -14.69
CA PHE A 95 1.85 10.63 -14.05
C PHE A 95 2.93 10.80 -15.11
N GLU A 96 3.57 11.98 -15.12
CA GLU A 96 4.63 12.30 -16.09
C GLU A 96 6.02 12.40 -15.45
N LYS A 97 6.10 12.49 -14.11
CA LYS A 97 7.36 12.68 -13.38
C LYS A 97 7.92 11.34 -12.86
N ILE A 98 8.13 10.38 -13.77
CA ILE A 98 8.74 9.09 -13.45
C ILE A 98 10.22 9.17 -13.86
N HIS A 99 11.13 9.05 -12.88
CA HIS A 99 12.55 9.32 -13.07
C HIS A 99 13.41 8.07 -13.31
N GLY A 100 12.79 6.89 -13.27
CA GLY A 100 13.47 5.62 -13.50
C GLY A 100 13.04 4.53 -12.52
N TYR A 101 13.80 3.44 -12.55
CA TYR A 101 13.56 2.27 -11.71
C TYR A 101 14.89 1.78 -11.12
N LEU A 102 14.83 1.12 -9.97
CA LEU A 102 16.02 0.50 -9.37
C LEU A 102 16.52 -0.63 -10.27
N GLU A 103 17.73 -0.51 -10.80
CA GLU A 103 18.36 -1.50 -11.66
C GLU A 103 18.53 -2.84 -10.93
N GLY A 104 18.00 -3.93 -11.51
CA GLY A 104 17.96 -5.25 -10.88
C GLY A 104 16.95 -5.37 -9.74
N GLY A 105 16.07 -4.37 -9.53
CA GLY A 105 14.97 -4.41 -8.60
C GLY A 105 15.38 -4.56 -7.14
N PHE A 106 14.45 -5.07 -6.32
CA PHE A 106 14.65 -5.24 -4.87
C PHE A 106 15.83 -6.17 -4.51
N GLN A 107 16.16 -7.14 -5.39
CA GLN A 107 17.28 -8.03 -5.13
C GLN A 107 18.63 -7.28 -5.11
N THR A 108 18.80 -6.26 -5.97
CA THR A 108 19.99 -5.42 -5.94
C THR A 108 20.12 -4.66 -4.61
N TRP A 109 19.00 -4.17 -4.08
CA TRP A 109 18.95 -3.52 -2.77
C TRP A 109 19.39 -4.45 -1.64
N LEU A 110 18.86 -5.69 -1.63
CA LEU A 110 19.24 -6.73 -0.67
C LEU A 110 20.72 -7.09 -0.74
N ASN A 111 21.24 -7.29 -1.96
CA ASN A 111 22.64 -7.67 -2.18
C ASN A 111 23.63 -6.59 -1.73
N ALA A 112 23.19 -5.34 -1.72
CA ALA A 112 23.98 -4.21 -1.22
C ALA A 112 23.97 -4.07 0.30
N GLY A 113 23.18 -4.91 1.02
CA GLY A 113 23.06 -4.84 2.48
C GLY A 113 22.29 -3.60 2.98
N GLU A 114 21.49 -3.00 2.12
CA GLU A 114 20.68 -1.84 2.49
C GLU A 114 19.52 -2.22 3.41
N PRO A 115 19.04 -1.29 4.27
CA PRO A 115 17.95 -1.56 5.21
C PRO A 115 16.66 -1.99 4.50
N THR A 116 15.94 -2.93 5.11
CA THR A 116 14.64 -3.41 4.62
C THR A 116 13.60 -3.35 5.71
N ASP A 117 12.34 -3.28 5.34
CA ASP A 117 11.20 -3.44 6.23
C ASP A 117 10.29 -4.55 5.70
N MET A 118 9.34 -4.99 6.51
CA MET A 118 8.38 -6.04 6.16
C MET A 118 7.02 -5.79 6.79
N VAL A 119 5.99 -6.45 6.27
CA VAL A 119 4.66 -6.52 6.88
C VAL A 119 4.41 -7.98 7.27
N ILE A 120 4.02 -8.19 8.52
CA ILE A 120 3.68 -9.54 8.99
C ILE A 120 2.31 -9.91 8.44
N ASP A 121 2.23 -10.98 7.67
CA ASP A 121 0.97 -11.58 7.26
C ASP A 121 0.47 -12.54 8.35
N VAL A 122 -0.80 -12.46 8.71
CA VAL A 122 -1.48 -13.34 9.67
C VAL A 122 -2.75 -13.92 9.08
N GLU A 123 -3.10 -15.13 9.47
CA GLU A 123 -4.39 -15.71 9.10
C GLU A 123 -5.54 -15.09 9.92
N ALA A 124 -6.76 -15.20 9.40
CA ALA A 124 -7.91 -14.61 10.07
C ALA A 124 -8.23 -15.25 11.44
N ASP A 125 -7.93 -16.52 11.63
CA ASP A 125 -8.09 -17.22 12.91
C ASP A 125 -7.03 -16.77 13.94
N GLU A 126 -5.81 -16.45 13.53
CA GLU A 126 -4.79 -15.86 14.40
C GLU A 126 -5.25 -14.49 14.94
N LEU A 127 -5.80 -13.62 14.08
CA LEU A 127 -6.42 -12.38 14.54
C LEU A 127 -7.46 -12.64 15.62
N CYS A 128 -8.35 -13.63 15.41
CA CYS A 128 -9.42 -13.93 16.37
C CYS A 128 -8.88 -14.49 17.69
N MET A 129 -7.78 -15.21 17.67
CA MET A 129 -7.10 -15.65 18.88
C MET A 129 -6.44 -14.49 19.63
N ASP A 130 -5.91 -13.51 18.93
CA ASP A 130 -5.21 -12.37 19.53
C ASP A 130 -6.17 -11.33 20.16
N ILE A 131 -7.36 -11.15 19.60
CA ILE A 131 -8.34 -10.16 20.08
C ILE A 131 -8.57 -10.19 21.61
N PRO A 132 -8.81 -11.34 22.27
CA PRO A 132 -9.05 -11.37 23.73
C PRO A 132 -7.78 -11.21 24.57
N HIS A 133 -6.58 -11.29 23.99
CA HIS A 133 -5.30 -11.39 24.70
C HIS A 133 -4.41 -10.17 24.54
N ASP A 134 -4.61 -9.35 23.52
CA ASP A 134 -3.83 -8.15 23.27
C ASP A 134 -4.65 -6.86 23.47
N PRO A 135 -4.47 -6.17 24.60
CA PRO A 135 -5.20 -4.93 24.88
C PRO A 135 -4.80 -3.74 23.97
N ARG A 136 -3.69 -3.85 23.24
CA ARG A 136 -3.24 -2.83 22.28
C ARG A 136 -3.65 -3.16 20.85
N LEU A 137 -4.32 -4.30 20.64
CA LEU A 137 -4.80 -4.70 19.33
C LEU A 137 -5.85 -3.73 18.83
N THR A 138 -5.63 -3.22 17.65
CA THR A 138 -6.57 -2.35 16.95
C THR A 138 -6.81 -2.89 15.54
N ILE A 139 -8.06 -3.16 15.22
CA ILE A 139 -8.45 -3.66 13.91
C ILE A 139 -8.79 -2.49 13.01
N VAL A 140 -8.14 -2.41 11.85
CA VAL A 140 -8.37 -1.36 10.86
C VAL A 140 -8.96 -2.00 9.59
N ASP A 141 -10.22 -1.68 9.33
CA ASP A 141 -10.90 -2.09 8.10
C ASP A 141 -10.80 -1.00 7.06
N VAL A 142 -10.01 -1.23 6.01
CA VAL A 142 -9.76 -0.24 4.95
C VAL A 142 -10.70 -0.38 3.75
N ARG A 143 -11.84 -1.05 3.94
CA ARG A 143 -12.93 -1.11 2.97
C ARG A 143 -13.69 0.21 2.94
N LYS A 144 -14.47 0.42 1.89
CA LYS A 144 -15.38 1.58 1.81
C LYS A 144 -16.43 1.51 2.92
N GLU A 145 -16.93 2.66 3.36
CA GLU A 145 -17.98 2.77 4.39
C GLU A 145 -19.18 1.84 4.11
N GLY A 146 -19.67 1.78 2.87
CA GLY A 146 -20.77 0.89 2.51
C GLY A 146 -20.45 -0.60 2.70
N GLU A 147 -19.21 -1.03 2.37
CA GLU A 147 -18.76 -2.40 2.63
C GLU A 147 -18.66 -2.70 4.15
N PHE A 148 -18.24 -1.70 4.92
CA PHE A 148 -18.14 -1.78 6.37
C PHE A 148 -19.54 -1.89 7.02
N ALA A 149 -20.47 -1.03 6.61
CA ALA A 149 -21.83 -1.00 7.11
C ALA A 149 -22.60 -2.32 6.85
N GLU A 150 -22.35 -2.99 5.73
CA GLU A 150 -22.91 -4.32 5.41
C GLU A 150 -22.48 -5.42 6.38
N GLY A 151 -21.33 -5.23 7.05
CA GLY A 151 -20.82 -6.14 8.08
C GLY A 151 -19.34 -5.93 8.36
N HIS A 152 -19.00 -5.82 9.66
CA HIS A 152 -17.64 -5.63 10.14
C HIS A 152 -17.43 -6.30 11.50
N LEU A 153 -16.18 -6.44 11.95
CA LEU A 153 -15.87 -6.86 13.30
C LEU A 153 -16.28 -5.76 14.29
N LYS A 154 -16.92 -6.11 15.39
CA LYS A 154 -17.49 -5.17 16.38
C LYS A 154 -16.53 -4.09 16.86
N SER A 155 -15.24 -4.39 16.96
CA SER A 155 -14.21 -3.47 17.45
C SER A 155 -13.37 -2.86 16.32
N ALA A 156 -13.71 -3.11 15.05
CA ALA A 156 -12.95 -2.56 13.94
C ALA A 156 -13.22 -1.07 13.75
N ILE A 157 -12.16 -0.34 13.46
CA ILE A 157 -12.20 1.07 13.03
C ILE A 157 -12.23 1.05 11.50
N ASN A 158 -13.21 1.74 10.90
CA ASN A 158 -13.23 1.93 9.46
C ASN A 158 -12.34 3.12 9.08
N LEU A 159 -11.33 2.87 8.28
CA LEU A 159 -10.51 3.89 7.62
C LEU A 159 -10.41 3.53 6.14
N PRO A 160 -11.32 4.00 5.30
CA PRO A 160 -11.30 3.71 3.87
C PRO A 160 -9.95 4.07 3.25
N LEU A 161 -9.39 3.16 2.44
CA LEU A 161 -8.07 3.38 1.82
C LEU A 161 -7.98 4.71 1.06
N SER A 162 -9.06 5.19 0.47
CA SER A 162 -9.13 6.47 -0.24
C SER A 162 -8.90 7.70 0.67
N GLU A 163 -9.10 7.57 1.97
CA GLU A 163 -8.95 8.66 2.95
C GLU A 163 -7.54 8.73 3.54
N MET A 164 -6.72 7.72 3.33
CA MET A 164 -5.36 7.65 3.85
C MET A 164 -4.36 8.64 3.20
N THR A 165 -4.82 9.48 2.29
CA THR A 165 -4.06 10.65 1.80
C THR A 165 -4.10 11.80 2.79
N ASP A 166 -5.08 11.84 3.69
CA ASP A 166 -5.13 12.80 4.78
C ASP A 166 -4.29 12.28 5.96
N VAL A 167 -3.23 13.01 6.28
CA VAL A 167 -2.34 12.68 7.40
C VAL A 167 -3.08 12.71 8.74
N ALA A 168 -4.16 13.51 8.86
CA ALA A 168 -4.96 13.55 10.06
C ALA A 168 -5.65 12.24 10.37
N GLU A 169 -6.08 11.50 9.32
CA GLU A 169 -6.68 10.18 9.46
C GLU A 169 -5.69 9.12 9.94
N ILE A 170 -4.42 9.25 9.55
CA ILE A 170 -3.35 8.38 10.07
C ILE A 170 -2.99 8.74 11.51
N ALA A 171 -2.96 10.05 11.83
CA ALA A 171 -2.54 10.56 13.14
C ALA A 171 -3.52 10.23 14.30
N GLN A 172 -4.73 9.74 14.00
CA GLN A 172 -5.64 9.24 15.04
C GLN A 172 -5.15 7.93 15.68
N PHE A 173 -4.24 7.22 15.04
CA PHE A 173 -3.64 6.00 15.58
C PHE A 173 -2.37 6.31 16.36
N ASN A 174 -2.06 5.45 17.33
CA ASN A 174 -0.87 5.56 18.16
C ASN A 174 0.15 4.47 17.76
N GLU A 175 1.42 4.83 17.64
CA GLU A 175 2.51 3.89 17.29
C GLU A 175 2.67 2.72 18.28
N SER A 176 2.14 2.86 19.52
CA SER A 176 2.13 1.78 20.51
C SER A 176 1.05 0.72 20.27
N GLN A 177 0.09 0.96 19.37
CA GLN A 177 -0.95 0.01 19.02
C GLN A 177 -0.40 -1.11 18.11
N ASN A 178 -0.98 -2.28 18.24
CA ASN A 178 -0.75 -3.40 17.34
C ASN A 178 -1.86 -3.38 16.27
N LEU A 179 -1.56 -2.84 15.10
CA LEU A 179 -2.55 -2.65 14.04
C LEU A 179 -2.74 -3.93 13.23
N TYR A 180 -3.96 -4.45 13.18
CA TYR A 180 -4.37 -5.54 12.30
C TYR A 180 -5.20 -4.97 11.17
N ILE A 181 -4.61 -4.90 9.98
CA ILE A 181 -5.19 -4.23 8.83
C ILE A 181 -5.82 -5.26 7.90
N HIS A 182 -7.06 -5.07 7.53
CA HIS A 182 -7.72 -5.89 6.53
C HIS A 182 -8.55 -5.07 5.54
N CYS A 183 -8.83 -5.70 4.40
CA CYS A 183 -9.81 -5.21 3.42
C CYS A 183 -10.75 -6.35 3.02
N ALA A 184 -11.29 -6.37 1.81
CA ALA A 184 -12.12 -7.47 1.36
C ALA A 184 -11.32 -8.76 1.09
N GLY A 185 -10.16 -8.67 0.42
CA GLY A 185 -9.41 -9.84 -0.06
C GLY A 185 -7.89 -9.76 0.08
N GLY A 186 -7.31 -8.72 0.71
CA GLY A 186 -5.88 -8.63 1.01
C GLY A 186 -5.06 -7.62 0.18
N TYR A 187 -5.54 -7.12 -0.97
CA TYR A 187 -4.76 -6.18 -1.78
C TYR A 187 -4.74 -4.75 -1.19
N ARG A 188 -5.90 -4.18 -0.87
CA ARG A 188 -6.03 -2.82 -0.29
C ARG A 188 -5.33 -2.71 1.06
N SER A 189 -5.35 -3.77 1.86
CA SER A 189 -4.71 -3.79 3.19
C SER A 189 -3.19 -3.72 3.11
N VAL A 190 -2.56 -4.30 2.09
CA VAL A 190 -1.11 -4.18 1.88
C VAL A 190 -0.76 -2.75 1.44
N ILE A 191 -1.59 -2.10 0.60
CA ILE A 191 -1.40 -0.68 0.27
C ILE A 191 -1.46 0.16 1.56
N ALA A 192 -2.50 -0.02 2.36
CA ALA A 192 -2.68 0.68 3.64
C ALA A 192 -1.50 0.44 4.58
N ALA A 193 -1.05 -0.81 4.72
CA ALA A 193 0.10 -1.15 5.54
C ALA A 193 1.37 -0.40 5.10
N SER A 194 1.61 -0.28 3.79
CA SER A 194 2.76 0.49 3.27
C SER A 194 2.68 1.98 3.62
N ILE A 195 1.47 2.55 3.61
CA ILE A 195 1.24 3.95 4.00
C ILE A 195 1.48 4.12 5.51
N PHE A 196 0.94 3.25 6.37
CA PHE A 196 1.21 3.29 7.80
C PHE A 196 2.71 3.14 8.10
N LYS A 197 3.41 2.20 7.44
CA LYS A 197 4.86 2.03 7.57
C LYS A 197 5.63 3.30 7.21
N LYS A 198 5.25 3.98 6.14
CA LYS A 198 5.84 5.25 5.74
C LYS A 198 5.64 6.35 6.79
N HIS A 199 4.58 6.29 7.57
CA HIS A 199 4.26 7.21 8.68
C HIS A 199 4.81 6.77 10.04
N GLY A 200 5.70 5.76 10.07
CA GLY A 200 6.42 5.35 11.30
C GLY A 200 5.74 4.26 12.13
N PHE A 201 4.64 3.69 11.65
CA PHE A 201 4.00 2.57 12.34
C PHE A 201 4.73 1.26 12.04
N HIS A 202 5.29 0.62 13.06
CA HIS A 202 6.07 -0.61 12.90
C HIS A 202 5.30 -1.87 13.29
N ASN A 203 4.39 -1.77 14.26
CA ASN A 203 3.62 -2.90 14.78
C ASN A 203 2.33 -3.11 13.96
N LEU A 204 2.48 -3.56 12.73
CA LEU A 204 1.32 -3.87 11.89
C LEU A 204 1.34 -5.27 11.32
N ARG A 205 0.13 -5.79 11.11
CA ARG A 205 -0.14 -7.09 10.50
C ARG A 205 -1.18 -6.92 9.40
N ASN A 206 -0.97 -7.62 8.30
CA ASN A 206 -1.96 -7.73 7.23
C ASN A 206 -2.72 -9.04 7.41
N VAL A 207 -4.05 -8.97 7.47
CA VAL A 207 -4.89 -10.16 7.63
C VAL A 207 -5.16 -10.77 6.26
N LEU A 208 -4.62 -11.97 6.02
CA LEU A 208 -4.75 -12.71 4.77
C LEU A 208 -6.21 -13.03 4.44
N GLY A 209 -6.57 -12.87 3.17
CA GLY A 209 -7.93 -13.06 2.70
C GLY A 209 -8.94 -12.01 3.20
N GLY A 210 -8.57 -11.14 4.14
CA GLY A 210 -9.35 -10.03 4.63
C GLY A 210 -10.74 -10.42 5.11
N TRP A 211 -11.75 -9.57 4.85
CA TRP A 211 -13.13 -9.84 5.23
C TRP A 211 -13.69 -11.16 4.68
N GLY A 212 -13.22 -11.55 3.48
CA GLY A 212 -13.62 -12.83 2.87
C GLY A 212 -13.23 -14.05 3.71
N SER A 213 -12.14 -13.98 4.49
CA SER A 213 -11.74 -15.02 5.45
C SER A 213 -12.36 -14.79 6.83
N ILE A 214 -12.30 -13.56 7.35
CA ILE A 214 -12.82 -13.19 8.67
C ILE A 214 -14.30 -13.53 8.81
N SER A 215 -15.14 -13.19 7.83
CA SER A 215 -16.58 -13.38 7.90
C SER A 215 -17.04 -14.85 7.94
N LYS A 216 -16.16 -15.79 7.63
CA LYS A 216 -16.44 -17.24 7.67
C LYS A 216 -16.18 -17.85 9.05
N LEU A 217 -15.52 -17.13 9.94
CA LEU A 217 -15.17 -17.62 11.25
C LEU A 217 -16.41 -17.61 12.17
N LYS A 218 -16.60 -18.69 12.93
CA LYS A 218 -17.78 -18.88 13.79
C LYS A 218 -17.71 -18.08 15.11
N ASN A 219 -16.52 -17.71 15.54
CA ASN A 219 -16.25 -17.13 16.86
C ASN A 219 -16.02 -15.61 16.84
N VAL A 220 -16.45 -14.92 15.78
CA VAL A 220 -16.30 -13.47 15.65
C VAL A 220 -17.62 -12.76 15.84
N GLN A 221 -17.59 -11.62 16.52
CA GLN A 221 -18.76 -10.75 16.63
C GLN A 221 -18.82 -9.82 15.42
N VAL A 222 -19.73 -10.13 14.51
CA VAL A 222 -20.04 -9.29 13.35
C VAL A 222 -21.16 -8.34 13.68
N VAL A 223 -20.96 -7.07 13.39
CA VAL A 223 -21.94 -5.99 13.50
C VAL A 223 -22.33 -5.52 12.10
N LYS A 224 -23.56 -5.11 11.92
CA LYS A 224 -24.07 -4.43 10.72
C LYS A 224 -24.65 -3.10 11.14
N GLU A 225 -24.34 -2.07 10.39
CA GLU A 225 -24.98 -0.78 10.59
C GLU A 225 -26.33 -0.79 9.87
N THR A 226 -27.38 -0.43 10.57
CA THR A 226 -28.67 -0.18 9.92
C THR A 226 -28.53 1.11 9.11
N ALA A 227 -28.70 1.00 7.78
CA ALA A 227 -28.80 2.19 6.96
C ALA A 227 -29.87 3.11 7.57
N ALA A 228 -29.45 4.27 8.06
CA ALA A 228 -30.41 5.32 8.40
C ALA A 228 -31.13 5.70 7.11
N LEU A 229 -32.37 5.25 6.96
CA LEU A 229 -33.27 5.69 5.90
C LEU A 229 -33.57 7.17 6.18
N ASN A 230 -32.81 8.05 5.51
CA ASN A 230 -33.15 9.47 5.37
C ASN A 230 -34.03 9.68 4.13
#